data_0689cf8b12b9b7dd852b23c768e69918
#
_entry.id   0689cf8b12b9b7dd852b23c768e69918
#
_cell.length_a   1.000
_cell.length_b   1.000
_cell.length_c   1.000
_cell.angle_alpha   90.00
_cell.angle_beta   90.00
_cell.angle_gamma   90.00
#
_symmetry.space_group_name_H-M   'P 1'
#
loop_
_entity.id
_entity.type
_entity.pdbx_description
1 polymer ?
#
loop_
_entity_poly.entity_id
_entity_poly.type
_entity_poly.pdbx_seq_one_letter_code
_entity_poly.pdbx_strand_id
1 'polypeptide(L)'
;KLISGPVNLAAPENIEIVYVESAVEMNRAVMENIEQCEIFISTAAVADYRPVNTHDKKIKKTETLKSIKLQKNPDILTAVANLENPPFTLGFAAETDNLESNAKEKLLSKNLNMIAANKIGEEGHGIASSTNAIELYWSGGHETLPLTDKGRLARQLVNILAKHYQLSKSNVIKMGHAKGSIKNP
;
A
#
# COMPACT_ATOMS: atom_id res chain seq x y z
N LYS A 1 -1.58 -5.41 -13.48
CA LYS A 1 -0.26 -4.75 -13.62
C LYS A 1 0.48 -4.74 -12.30
N LEU A 2 1.80 -4.95 -12.31
CA LEU A 2 2.69 -4.84 -11.14
C LEU A 2 3.69 -3.70 -11.38
N ILE A 3 3.83 -2.78 -10.41
CA ILE A 3 4.91 -1.79 -10.41
C ILE A 3 5.88 -2.24 -9.32
N SER A 4 7.13 -2.57 -9.71
CA SER A 4 8.11 -3.23 -8.83
C SER A 4 9.40 -2.42 -8.73
N GLY A 5 9.82 -2.15 -7.50
CA GLY A 5 11.18 -1.75 -7.20
C GLY A 5 12.17 -2.92 -7.39
N PRO A 6 13.46 -2.71 -7.10
CA PRO A 6 14.48 -3.75 -7.22
C PRO A 6 14.20 -4.91 -6.26
N VAL A 7 14.04 -6.12 -6.80
CA VAL A 7 13.84 -7.36 -6.04
C VAL A 7 14.60 -8.50 -6.71
N ASN A 8 15.00 -9.51 -5.93
CA ASN A 8 15.66 -10.73 -6.41
C ASN A 8 14.67 -11.87 -6.72
N LEU A 9 13.37 -11.60 -6.69
CA LEU A 9 12.34 -12.58 -6.99
C LEU A 9 12.09 -12.66 -8.50
N ALA A 10 11.82 -13.87 -8.99
CA ALA A 10 11.37 -14.05 -10.36
C ALA A 10 10.04 -13.29 -10.57
N ALA A 11 9.92 -12.68 -11.74
CA ALA A 11 8.69 -12.01 -12.15
C ALA A 11 7.53 -13.02 -12.22
N PRO A 12 6.32 -12.68 -11.73
CA PRO A 12 5.15 -13.52 -11.94
C PRO A 12 4.84 -13.66 -13.43
N GLU A 13 4.44 -14.86 -13.85
CA GLU A 13 4.05 -15.11 -15.23
C GLU A 13 2.73 -14.41 -15.58
N ASN A 14 2.55 -14.02 -16.83
CA ASN A 14 1.33 -13.45 -17.40
C ASN A 14 0.86 -12.14 -16.74
N ILE A 15 1.79 -11.39 -16.15
CA ILE A 15 1.51 -10.07 -15.55
C ILE A 15 2.40 -9.01 -16.22
N GLU A 16 1.81 -7.91 -16.63
CA GLU A 16 2.55 -6.74 -17.07
C GLU A 16 3.29 -6.11 -15.89
N ILE A 17 4.61 -5.92 -16.03
CA ILE A 17 5.46 -5.37 -14.98
C ILE A 17 6.12 -4.09 -15.44
N VAL A 18 6.07 -3.06 -14.60
CA VAL A 18 6.84 -1.82 -14.74
C VAL A 18 7.91 -1.79 -13.65
N TYR A 19 9.17 -1.84 -14.06
CA TYR A 19 10.30 -1.76 -13.14
C TYR A 19 10.67 -0.30 -12.87
N VAL A 20 10.92 0.01 -11.61
CA VAL A 20 11.32 1.34 -11.13
C VAL A 20 12.40 1.22 -10.06
N GLU A 21 13.26 2.22 -9.90
CA GLU A 21 14.34 2.21 -8.91
C GLU A 21 14.09 3.15 -7.74
N SER A 22 13.36 4.24 -7.96
CA SER A 22 13.14 5.27 -6.95
C SER A 22 11.66 5.44 -6.59
N ALA A 23 11.41 6.01 -5.40
CA ALA A 23 10.06 6.37 -4.97
C ALA A 23 9.37 7.37 -5.92
N VAL A 24 10.14 8.26 -6.55
CA VAL A 24 9.62 9.24 -7.52
C VAL A 24 9.17 8.55 -8.80
N GLU A 25 9.97 7.60 -9.31
CA GLU A 25 9.61 6.79 -10.47
C GLU A 25 8.39 5.91 -10.17
N MET A 26 8.35 5.28 -8.98
CA MET A 26 7.19 4.49 -8.57
C MET A 26 5.92 5.35 -8.51
N ASN A 27 5.99 6.53 -7.91
CA ASN A 27 4.86 7.45 -7.88
C ASN A 27 4.38 7.81 -9.30
N ARG A 28 5.30 8.16 -10.20
CA ARG A 28 4.97 8.46 -11.60
C ARG A 28 4.31 7.27 -12.28
N ALA A 29 4.92 6.09 -12.20
CA ALA A 29 4.39 4.88 -12.82
C ALA A 29 3.00 4.49 -12.26
N VAL A 30 2.76 4.69 -10.95
CA VAL A 30 1.44 4.48 -10.36
C VAL A 30 0.43 5.47 -10.95
N MET A 31 0.73 6.77 -10.94
CA MET A 31 -0.20 7.81 -11.39
C MET A 31 -0.51 7.71 -12.89
N GLU A 32 0.43 7.27 -13.72
CA GLU A 32 0.21 7.02 -15.16
C GLU A 32 -0.70 5.81 -15.45
N ASN A 33 -0.88 4.90 -14.47
CA ASN A 33 -1.64 3.67 -14.66
C ASN A 33 -2.88 3.57 -13.76
N ILE A 34 -3.22 4.61 -12.98
CA ILE A 34 -4.27 4.52 -11.96
C ILE A 34 -5.68 4.75 -12.49
N GLU A 35 -5.85 5.43 -13.61
CA GLU A 35 -7.15 5.90 -14.11
C GLU A 35 -8.18 4.77 -14.30
N GLN A 36 -7.74 3.60 -14.78
CA GLN A 36 -8.59 2.42 -14.96
C GLN A 36 -8.46 1.38 -13.86
N CYS A 37 -7.80 1.74 -12.76
CA CYS A 37 -7.55 0.83 -11.66
C CYS A 37 -8.78 0.75 -10.76
N GLU A 38 -9.32 -0.44 -10.58
CA GLU A 38 -10.45 -0.68 -9.67
C GLU A 38 -9.98 -0.99 -8.24
N ILE A 39 -8.82 -1.63 -8.10
CA ILE A 39 -8.24 -2.02 -6.80
C ILE A 39 -6.75 -1.68 -6.82
N PHE A 40 -6.30 -0.90 -5.86
CA PHE A 40 -4.89 -0.56 -5.65
C PHE A 40 -4.36 -1.19 -4.36
N ILE A 41 -3.33 -2.02 -4.49
CA ILE A 41 -2.68 -2.70 -3.36
C ILE A 41 -1.25 -2.17 -3.23
N SER A 42 -0.95 -1.49 -2.13
CA SER A 42 0.37 -0.91 -1.85
C SER A 42 1.12 -1.76 -0.82
N THR A 43 2.02 -2.64 -1.30
CA THR A 43 2.85 -3.52 -0.45
C THR A 43 4.30 -3.09 -0.39
N ALA A 44 4.74 -2.19 -1.27
CA ALA A 44 6.13 -1.75 -1.35
C ALA A 44 6.53 -0.96 -0.10
N ALA A 45 7.68 -1.31 0.49
CA ALA A 45 8.31 -0.55 1.56
C ALA A 45 9.07 0.65 0.96
N VAL A 46 8.36 1.71 0.61
CA VAL A 46 8.95 2.92 0.03
C VAL A 46 9.54 3.77 1.13
N ALA A 47 10.80 4.22 0.97
CA ALA A 47 11.46 5.10 1.93
C ALA A 47 10.74 6.46 2.02
N ASP A 48 10.59 6.99 3.25
CA ASP A 48 9.94 8.29 3.49
C ASP A 48 10.77 9.47 2.98
N TYR A 49 12.09 9.32 2.91
CA TYR A 49 13.03 10.39 2.57
C TYR A 49 14.02 9.93 1.51
N ARG A 50 14.50 10.89 0.72
CA ARG A 50 15.61 10.73 -0.22
C ARG A 50 16.61 11.88 -0.10
N PRO A 51 17.90 11.71 -0.49
CA PRO A 51 18.85 12.82 -0.60
C PRO A 51 18.32 13.93 -1.54
N VAL A 52 18.54 15.18 -1.18
CA VAL A 52 18.22 16.34 -2.05
C VAL A 52 19.10 16.31 -3.30
N ASN A 53 20.39 15.97 -3.12
CA ASN A 53 21.35 15.90 -4.21
C ASN A 53 21.92 14.48 -4.29
N THR A 54 21.94 13.92 -5.49
CA THR A 54 22.64 12.68 -5.84
C THR A 54 23.90 13.01 -6.67
N HIS A 55 24.91 12.17 -6.55
CA HIS A 55 26.16 12.32 -7.31
C HIS A 55 26.45 11.05 -8.09
N ASP A 56 26.65 11.15 -9.40
CA ASP A 56 26.98 10.03 -10.28
C ASP A 56 28.39 9.47 -10.01
N LYS A 57 29.25 10.26 -9.38
CA LYS A 57 30.63 9.88 -9.07
C LYS A 57 30.83 9.65 -7.57
N LYS A 58 31.71 8.71 -7.25
CA LYS A 58 32.12 8.42 -5.88
C LYS A 58 32.63 9.69 -5.18
N ILE A 59 32.01 10.05 -4.09
CA ILE A 59 32.41 11.17 -3.24
C ILE A 59 33.73 10.83 -2.55
N LYS A 60 34.76 11.64 -2.74
CA LYS A 60 36.05 11.46 -2.07
C LYS A 60 35.90 11.78 -0.57
N LYS A 61 36.63 11.03 0.27
CA LYS A 61 36.69 11.27 1.72
C LYS A 61 37.59 12.50 1.97
N THR A 62 37.00 13.67 2.11
CA THR A 62 37.74 14.92 2.37
C THR A 62 37.52 15.47 3.78
N GLU A 63 36.48 15.01 4.47
CA GLU A 63 36.03 15.55 5.76
C GLU A 63 35.76 14.42 6.76
N THR A 64 35.98 14.71 8.05
CA THR A 64 35.72 13.76 9.16
C THR A 64 34.21 13.59 9.39
N LEU A 65 33.43 14.64 9.15
CA LEU A 65 31.97 14.64 9.27
C LEU A 65 31.34 15.14 7.96
N LYS A 66 30.25 14.49 7.55
CA LYS A 66 29.48 14.90 6.36
C LYS A 66 27.99 14.86 6.67
N SER A 67 27.30 15.95 6.40
CA SER A 67 25.84 16.01 6.48
C SER A 67 25.19 15.74 5.11
N ILE A 68 24.08 15.00 5.13
CA ILE A 68 23.26 14.75 3.95
C ILE A 68 21.90 15.41 4.19
N LYS A 69 21.54 16.37 3.34
CA LYS A 69 20.20 16.95 3.37
C LYS A 69 19.21 15.97 2.74
N LEU A 70 18.13 15.70 3.44
CA LEU A 70 17.05 14.82 2.99
C LEU A 70 15.80 15.65 2.66
N GLN A 71 15.02 15.16 1.69
CA GLN A 71 13.68 15.64 1.37
C GLN A 71 12.69 14.49 1.39
N LYS A 72 11.41 14.78 1.69
CA LYS A 72 10.35 13.77 1.68
C LYS A 72 10.14 13.18 0.29
N ASN A 73 9.88 11.90 0.25
CA ASN A 73 9.32 11.22 -0.91
C ASN A 73 7.81 11.48 -1.02
N PRO A 74 7.22 11.36 -2.20
CA PRO A 74 5.76 11.36 -2.34
C PRO A 74 5.15 10.17 -1.57
N ASP A 75 4.06 10.41 -0.85
CA ASP A 75 3.25 9.34 -0.24
C ASP A 75 2.26 8.84 -1.29
N ILE A 76 2.68 7.78 -2.00
CA ILE A 76 1.96 7.23 -3.15
C ILE A 76 0.58 6.74 -2.74
N LEU A 77 0.49 6.03 -1.60
CA LEU A 77 -0.77 5.47 -1.11
C LEU A 77 -1.78 6.57 -0.76
N THR A 78 -1.33 7.62 -0.07
CA THR A 78 -2.16 8.79 0.24
C THR A 78 -2.57 9.53 -1.02
N ALA A 79 -1.67 9.70 -1.99
CA ALA A 79 -1.97 10.36 -3.25
C ALA A 79 -3.07 9.62 -4.04
N VAL A 80 -2.98 8.28 -4.12
CA VAL A 80 -4.00 7.44 -4.78
C VAL A 80 -5.34 7.47 -4.05
N ALA A 81 -5.33 7.36 -2.72
CA ALA A 81 -6.55 7.32 -1.92
C ALA A 81 -7.34 8.65 -1.92
N ASN A 82 -6.68 9.75 -2.26
CA ASN A 82 -7.30 11.09 -2.33
C ASN A 82 -7.54 11.59 -3.76
N LEU A 83 -7.51 10.74 -4.76
CA LEU A 83 -7.98 11.06 -6.11
C LEU A 83 -9.48 11.40 -6.09
N GLU A 84 -9.96 12.12 -7.08
CA GLU A 84 -11.39 12.44 -7.23
C GLU A 84 -12.25 11.16 -7.32
N ASN A 85 -11.77 10.16 -8.06
CA ASN A 85 -12.36 8.84 -8.17
C ASN A 85 -11.34 7.76 -7.78
N PRO A 86 -11.08 7.54 -6.48
CA PRO A 86 -10.04 6.63 -6.06
C PRO A 86 -10.44 5.17 -6.31
N PRO A 87 -9.49 4.29 -6.61
CA PRO A 87 -9.72 2.85 -6.58
C PRO A 87 -9.99 2.37 -5.16
N PHE A 88 -10.46 1.15 -5.00
CA PHE A 88 -10.48 0.50 -3.70
C PHE A 88 -9.05 0.26 -3.22
N THR A 89 -8.66 0.85 -2.08
CA THR A 89 -7.27 0.87 -1.61
C THR A 89 -7.03 -0.10 -0.48
N LEU A 90 -5.95 -0.90 -0.60
CA LEU A 90 -5.36 -1.68 0.48
C LEU A 90 -3.92 -1.22 0.71
N GLY A 91 -3.65 -0.67 1.90
CA GLY A 91 -2.30 -0.36 2.37
C GLY A 91 -1.71 -1.47 3.22
N PHE A 92 -0.38 -1.46 3.38
CA PHE A 92 0.34 -2.31 4.32
C PHE A 92 1.06 -1.45 5.36
N ALA A 93 1.06 -1.94 6.61
CA ALA A 93 1.79 -1.34 7.72
C ALA A 93 2.62 -2.41 8.43
N ALA A 94 3.89 -2.12 8.68
CA ALA A 94 4.78 -2.95 9.48
C ALA A 94 5.06 -2.20 10.79
N GLU A 95 4.65 -2.77 11.92
CA GLU A 95 4.67 -2.11 13.22
C GLU A 95 5.45 -2.97 14.23
N THR A 96 6.21 -2.33 15.10
CA THR A 96 6.87 -2.99 16.22
C THR A 96 5.97 -3.05 17.44
N ASP A 97 5.22 -1.96 17.70
CA ASP A 97 4.38 -1.76 18.87
C ASP A 97 3.03 -1.14 18.47
N ASN A 98 2.02 -1.27 19.34
CA ASN A 98 0.71 -0.63 19.19
C ASN A 98 0.07 -0.85 17.80
N LEU A 99 0.23 -2.06 17.25
CA LEU A 99 -0.16 -2.44 15.89
C LEU A 99 -1.58 -1.99 15.54
N GLU A 100 -2.56 -2.27 16.40
CA GLU A 100 -3.96 -1.92 16.15
C GLU A 100 -4.17 -0.40 16.06
N SER A 101 -3.68 0.37 17.05
CA SER A 101 -3.87 1.83 17.06
C SER A 101 -3.17 2.51 15.88
N ASN A 102 -1.93 2.10 15.57
CA ASN A 102 -1.17 2.64 14.45
C ASN A 102 -1.81 2.30 13.10
N ALA A 103 -2.31 1.07 12.93
CA ALA A 103 -3.01 0.66 11.73
C ALA A 103 -4.31 1.44 11.53
N LYS A 104 -5.13 1.59 12.58
CA LYS A 104 -6.38 2.36 12.53
C LYS A 104 -6.13 3.85 12.25
N GLU A 105 -5.11 4.44 12.86
CA GLU A 105 -4.72 5.82 12.57
C GLU A 105 -4.32 5.99 11.10
N LYS A 106 -3.49 5.09 10.56
CA LYS A 106 -3.10 5.12 9.14
C LYS A 106 -4.28 4.90 8.20
N LEU A 107 -5.20 3.99 8.55
CA LEU A 107 -6.43 3.76 7.78
C LEU A 107 -7.23 5.05 7.62
N LEU A 108 -7.43 5.79 8.71
CA LEU A 108 -8.19 7.03 8.73
C LEU A 108 -7.43 8.21 8.12
N SER A 109 -6.20 8.43 8.55
CA SER A 109 -5.39 9.60 8.11
C SER A 109 -5.05 9.58 6.62
N LYS A 110 -4.92 8.38 6.03
CA LYS A 110 -4.65 8.20 4.60
C LYS A 110 -5.91 7.95 3.76
N ASN A 111 -7.10 7.94 4.37
CA ASN A 111 -8.38 7.69 3.70
C ASN A 111 -8.43 6.34 2.95
N LEU A 112 -7.97 5.27 3.58
CA LEU A 112 -7.91 3.93 2.96
C LEU A 112 -9.21 3.16 3.15
N ASN A 113 -9.50 2.24 2.22
CA ASN A 113 -10.60 1.29 2.40
C ASN A 113 -10.19 0.17 3.36
N MET A 114 -8.95 -0.32 3.25
CA MET A 114 -8.41 -1.38 4.10
C MET A 114 -6.94 -1.16 4.39
N ILE A 115 -6.47 -1.69 5.51
CA ILE A 115 -5.04 -1.75 5.86
C ILE A 115 -4.70 -3.13 6.43
N ALA A 116 -3.62 -3.72 5.93
CA ALA A 116 -3.05 -4.96 6.41
C ALA A 116 -1.83 -4.63 7.28
N ALA A 117 -1.91 -4.91 8.56
CA ALA A 117 -0.85 -4.64 9.53
C ALA A 117 -0.17 -5.95 9.95
N ASN A 118 1.15 -5.98 9.92
CA ASN A 118 1.92 -7.10 10.44
C ASN A 118 2.90 -6.61 11.51
N LYS A 119 3.07 -7.43 12.55
CA LYS A 119 4.08 -7.20 13.57
C LYS A 119 5.44 -7.60 13.02
N ILE A 120 6.44 -6.74 13.22
CA ILE A 120 7.84 -7.02 12.87
C ILE A 120 8.68 -7.15 14.13
N GLY A 121 9.82 -7.86 14.03
CA GLY A 121 10.73 -8.07 15.16
C GLY A 121 10.49 -9.37 15.95
N GLU A 122 9.49 -10.16 15.63
CA GLU A 122 9.27 -11.49 16.21
C GLU A 122 9.74 -12.60 15.24
N GLU A 123 10.14 -13.74 15.80
CA GLU A 123 10.59 -14.90 15.01
C GLU A 123 9.44 -15.45 14.15
N GLY A 124 9.71 -15.73 12.88
CA GLY A 124 8.69 -16.17 11.92
C GLY A 124 7.88 -15.04 11.28
N HIS A 125 8.06 -13.79 11.69
CA HIS A 125 7.38 -12.61 11.15
C HIS A 125 8.34 -11.70 10.37
N GLY A 126 7.82 -10.98 9.39
CA GLY A 126 8.54 -9.90 8.70
C GLY A 126 8.93 -10.18 7.25
N ILE A 127 9.73 -9.26 6.70
CA ILE A 127 10.01 -9.18 5.25
C ILE A 127 10.81 -10.39 4.77
N ALA A 128 11.82 -10.83 5.54
CA ALA A 128 12.72 -11.92 5.16
C ALA A 128 12.18 -13.33 5.47
N SER A 129 11.07 -13.46 6.21
CA SER A 129 10.47 -14.76 6.54
C SER A 129 9.64 -15.31 5.37
N SER A 130 9.54 -16.64 5.22
CA SER A 130 8.60 -17.32 4.31
C SER A 130 7.17 -17.33 4.85
N THR A 131 6.99 -17.06 6.15
CA THR A 131 5.70 -16.98 6.85
C THR A 131 5.38 -15.55 7.26
N ASN A 132 4.11 -15.26 7.52
CA ASN A 132 3.65 -14.02 8.13
C ASN A 132 2.25 -14.19 8.74
N ALA A 133 1.88 -13.25 9.64
CA ALA A 133 0.54 -13.06 10.14
C ALA A 133 0.09 -11.62 9.86
N ILE A 134 -1.19 -11.41 9.64
CA ILE A 134 -1.73 -10.08 9.32
C ILE A 134 -2.97 -9.82 10.17
N GLU A 135 -3.03 -8.63 10.75
CA GLU A 135 -4.27 -8.02 11.24
C GLU A 135 -4.80 -7.08 10.15
N LEU A 136 -5.97 -7.38 9.65
CA LEU A 136 -6.62 -6.63 8.59
C LEU A 136 -7.72 -5.73 9.18
N TYR A 137 -7.67 -4.43 8.91
CA TYR A 137 -8.66 -3.45 9.41
C TYR A 137 -9.34 -2.72 8.26
N TRP A 138 -10.63 -2.39 8.44
CA TRP A 138 -11.44 -1.54 7.57
C TRP A 138 -12.45 -0.76 8.40
N SER A 139 -13.18 0.17 7.79
CA SER A 139 -14.24 0.90 8.50
C SER A 139 -15.31 -0.05 9.04
N GLY A 140 -15.43 -0.13 10.37
CA GLY A 140 -16.43 -0.94 11.05
C GLY A 140 -16.05 -2.40 11.32
N GLY A 141 -14.78 -2.83 11.06
CA GLY A 141 -14.37 -4.19 11.40
C GLY A 141 -12.90 -4.49 11.27
N HIS A 142 -12.56 -5.72 11.66
CA HIS A 142 -11.22 -6.28 11.49
C HIS A 142 -11.28 -7.80 11.34
N GLU A 143 -10.21 -8.40 10.84
CA GLU A 143 -10.04 -9.85 10.73
C GLU A 143 -8.57 -10.22 10.94
N THR A 144 -8.31 -11.27 11.73
CA THR A 144 -6.97 -11.80 11.99
C THR A 144 -6.68 -12.94 11.02
N LEU A 145 -5.62 -12.82 10.26
CA LEU A 145 -5.03 -13.89 9.45
C LEU A 145 -3.83 -14.48 10.21
N PRO A 146 -3.96 -15.71 10.77
CA PRO A 146 -2.93 -16.27 11.61
C PRO A 146 -1.66 -16.61 10.83
N LEU A 147 -0.57 -16.82 11.57
CA LEU A 147 0.75 -17.17 11.02
C LEU A 147 0.64 -18.36 10.06
N THR A 148 1.01 -18.13 8.82
CA THR A 148 1.00 -19.14 7.76
C THR A 148 1.99 -18.78 6.66
N ASP A 149 2.17 -19.65 5.67
CA ASP A 149 2.93 -19.39 4.45
C ASP A 149 2.39 -18.17 3.69
N LYS A 150 3.30 -17.32 3.18
CA LYS A 150 2.94 -16.06 2.49
C LYS A 150 2.04 -16.26 1.27
N GLY A 151 2.21 -17.36 0.54
CA GLY A 151 1.36 -17.65 -0.62
C GLY A 151 -0.08 -17.98 -0.21
N ARG A 152 -0.26 -18.73 0.89
CA ARG A 152 -1.58 -19.02 1.48
C ARG A 152 -2.19 -17.74 2.06
N LEU A 153 -1.40 -16.97 2.80
CA LEU A 153 -1.82 -15.69 3.38
C LEU A 153 -2.32 -14.71 2.31
N ALA A 154 -1.57 -14.58 1.21
CA ALA A 154 -1.95 -13.73 0.09
C ALA A 154 -3.29 -14.14 -0.54
N ARG A 155 -3.54 -15.44 -0.72
CA ARG A 155 -4.84 -15.94 -1.23
C ARG A 155 -5.99 -15.60 -0.29
N GLN A 156 -5.80 -15.77 1.03
CA GLN A 156 -6.81 -15.40 2.02
C GLN A 156 -7.09 -13.89 1.99
N LEU A 157 -6.04 -13.07 1.98
CA LEU A 157 -6.15 -11.62 1.89
C LEU A 157 -6.90 -11.15 0.64
N VAL A 158 -6.57 -11.70 -0.53
CA VAL A 158 -7.24 -11.36 -1.78
C VAL A 158 -8.73 -11.74 -1.76
N ASN A 159 -9.09 -12.88 -1.17
CA ASN A 159 -10.50 -13.27 -1.03
C ASN A 159 -11.29 -12.30 -0.15
N ILE A 160 -10.71 -11.86 0.98
CA ILE A 160 -11.35 -10.86 1.86
C ILE A 160 -11.45 -9.52 1.15
N LEU A 161 -10.38 -9.07 0.50
CA LEU A 161 -10.35 -7.84 -0.28
C LEU A 161 -11.44 -7.82 -1.35
N ALA A 162 -11.56 -8.91 -2.14
CA ALA A 162 -12.57 -9.03 -3.20
C ALA A 162 -14.00 -8.92 -2.63
N LYS A 163 -14.28 -9.56 -1.49
CA LYS A 163 -15.56 -9.47 -0.80
C LYS A 163 -15.88 -8.02 -0.41
N HIS A 164 -14.95 -7.31 0.22
CA HIS A 164 -15.14 -5.92 0.63
C HIS A 164 -15.29 -4.96 -0.55
N TYR A 165 -14.53 -5.17 -1.61
CA TYR A 165 -14.68 -4.43 -2.85
C TYR A 165 -16.09 -4.57 -3.45
N GLN A 166 -16.63 -5.79 -3.53
CA GLN A 166 -18.00 -6.02 -4.03
C GLN A 166 -19.06 -5.36 -3.14
N LEU A 167 -18.89 -5.42 -1.83
CA LEU A 167 -19.80 -4.73 -0.89
C LEU A 167 -19.77 -3.21 -1.08
N SER A 168 -18.60 -2.62 -1.31
CA SER A 168 -18.46 -1.17 -1.56
C SER A 168 -19.21 -0.75 -2.82
N LYS A 169 -19.06 -1.49 -3.93
CA LYS A 169 -19.82 -1.23 -5.18
C LYS A 169 -21.33 -1.33 -4.98
N SER A 170 -21.80 -2.32 -4.25
CA SER A 170 -23.24 -2.52 -3.99
C SER A 170 -23.85 -1.38 -3.18
N ASN A 171 -23.10 -0.79 -2.24
CA ASN A 171 -23.55 0.35 -1.44
C ASN A 171 -23.63 1.64 -2.27
N VAL A 172 -22.69 1.87 -3.18
CA VAL A 172 -22.72 3.04 -4.08
C VAL A 172 -23.96 3.01 -4.98
N ILE A 173 -24.31 1.85 -5.53
CA ILE A 173 -25.51 1.68 -6.36
C ILE A 173 -26.79 1.98 -5.56
N LYS A 174 -26.91 1.48 -4.34
CA LYS A 174 -28.07 1.74 -3.47
C LYS A 174 -28.24 3.22 -3.12
N MET A 175 -27.14 3.93 -2.83
CA MET A 175 -27.18 5.37 -2.54
C MET A 175 -27.53 6.21 -3.78
N GLY A 176 -27.08 5.81 -4.98
CA GLY A 176 -27.43 6.45 -6.24
C GLY A 176 -28.93 6.38 -6.54
N HIS A 177 -29.56 5.24 -6.28
CA HIS A 177 -31.03 5.05 -6.48
C HIS A 177 -31.87 5.83 -5.45
N ALA A 178 -31.38 5.98 -4.21
CA ALA A 178 -32.09 6.75 -3.17
C ALA A 178 -32.14 8.26 -3.46
N LYS A 179 -31.13 8.82 -4.13
CA LYS A 179 -31.08 10.23 -4.55
C LYS A 179 -31.95 10.55 -5.78
N GLY A 180 -32.27 9.56 -6.60
CA GLY A 180 -33.10 9.73 -7.81
C GLY A 180 -34.62 9.72 -7.60
N SER A 181 -35.09 9.42 -6.36
CA SER A 181 -36.52 9.27 -6.07
C SER A 181 -37.22 10.50 -5.48
N ILE A 182 -36.54 11.65 -5.39
CA ILE A 182 -37.19 12.92 -5.00
C ILE A 182 -37.64 13.58 -6.30
N LYS A 183 -38.80 13.12 -6.85
CA LYS A 183 -39.59 13.92 -7.79
C LYS A 183 -40.36 14.95 -6.99
N ASN A 184 -40.06 16.21 -7.26
CA ASN A 184 -40.86 17.35 -6.78
C ASN A 184 -42.33 17.20 -7.21
N PRO A 185 -43.25 17.68 -6.34
CA PRO A 185 -44.66 17.77 -6.62
C PRO A 185 -44.96 18.82 -7.69
#